data_23a0dd88825905046693e495141734eb
#
_entry.id   23a0dd88825905046693e495141734eb
#
_cell.length_a   1.000
_cell.length_b   1.000
_cell.length_c   1.000
_cell.angle_alpha   90.00
_cell.angle_beta   90.00
_cell.angle_gamma   90.00
#
_symmetry.space_group_name_H-M   'P 1'
#
loop_
_entity.id
_entity.type
_entity.pdbx_description
1 polymer ?
#
loop_
_entity_poly.entity_id
_entity_poly.type
_entity_poly.pdbx_seq_one_letter_code
_entity_poly.pdbx_strand_id
1 'polypeptide(L)'
;METAQDTVREAVDWIVLVIESLGAVIIAIGVLIAVLLLIRALAHPTSPGAFTRVRLVLGSYLVLGLEFQLAADVLKTAVAPSFTEIGQLAAIAAIRTLLNYFLTKEMANEKAELEAAGEAMPPLPSPRH
;
A
#
# COMPACT_ATOMS: atom_id res chain seq x y z
N MET A 1 -4.17 24.86 31.55
CA MET A 1 -4.88 24.56 30.32
C MET A 1 -3.93 24.32 29.16
N GLU A 2 -3.02 25.27 28.95
CA GLU A 2 -2.03 25.10 27.91
C GLU A 2 -1.21 23.82 28.11
N THR A 3 -0.90 23.51 29.35
CA THR A 3 -0.12 22.33 29.65
C THR A 3 -0.80 21.04 29.22
N ALA A 4 -2.12 20.94 29.39
CA ALA A 4 -2.86 19.75 28.99
C ALA A 4 -2.90 19.61 27.47
N GLN A 5 -3.11 20.72 26.77
CA GLN A 5 -3.09 20.71 25.30
C GLN A 5 -1.71 20.38 24.76
N ASP A 6 -0.67 20.95 25.39
CA ASP A 6 0.70 20.67 25.01
C ASP A 6 1.05 19.21 25.21
N THR A 7 0.58 18.62 26.32
CA THR A 7 0.81 17.21 26.60
C THR A 7 0.11 16.33 25.58
N VAL A 8 -1.12 16.66 25.21
CA VAL A 8 -1.88 15.91 24.21
C VAL A 8 -1.20 16.00 22.84
N ARG A 9 -0.79 17.23 22.45
CA ARG A 9 -0.09 17.42 21.20
C ARG A 9 1.20 16.59 21.15
N GLU A 10 1.97 16.66 22.23
CA GLU A 10 3.21 15.90 22.29
C GLU A 10 2.95 14.42 22.20
N ALA A 11 1.94 13.92 22.91
CA ALA A 11 1.57 12.51 22.84
C ALA A 11 1.15 12.10 21.43
N VAL A 12 0.33 12.95 20.79
CA VAL A 12 -0.11 12.66 19.41
C VAL A 12 1.05 12.73 18.44
N ASP A 13 1.96 13.70 18.61
CA ASP A 13 3.14 13.79 17.76
C ASP A 13 3.98 12.52 17.81
N TRP A 14 4.14 11.96 19.02
CA TRP A 14 4.84 10.69 19.18
C TRP A 14 4.12 9.54 18.50
N ILE A 15 2.80 9.47 18.69
CA ILE A 15 1.97 8.44 18.05
C ILE A 15 2.05 8.56 16.54
N VAL A 16 1.94 9.78 16.02
CA VAL A 16 2.03 10.03 14.59
C VAL A 16 3.38 9.59 14.06
N LEU A 17 4.45 9.92 14.77
CA LEU A 17 5.80 9.52 14.37
C LEU A 17 5.92 8.00 14.29
N VAL A 18 5.37 7.29 15.28
CA VAL A 18 5.39 5.83 15.29
C VAL A 18 4.61 5.28 14.10
N ILE A 19 3.42 5.81 13.86
CA ILE A 19 2.57 5.34 12.76
C ILE A 19 3.22 5.62 11.41
N GLU A 20 3.78 6.81 11.22
CA GLU A 20 4.47 7.16 9.97
C GLU A 20 5.69 6.27 9.76
N SER A 21 6.42 6.01 10.83
CA SER A 21 7.60 5.14 10.76
C SER A 21 7.20 3.72 10.39
N LEU A 22 6.12 3.21 10.97
CA LEU A 22 5.60 1.89 10.62
C LEU A 22 5.22 1.83 9.16
N GLY A 23 4.51 2.85 8.67
CA GLY A 23 4.15 2.92 7.26
C GLY A 23 5.36 2.93 6.35
N ALA A 24 6.37 3.73 6.71
CA ALA A 24 7.61 3.80 5.94
C ALA A 24 8.35 2.47 5.92
N VAL A 25 8.40 1.79 7.06
CA VAL A 25 9.05 0.47 7.16
C VAL A 25 8.31 -0.55 6.30
N ILE A 26 6.99 -0.54 6.35
CA ILE A 26 6.18 -1.46 5.54
C ILE A 26 6.47 -1.24 4.06
N ILE A 27 6.50 0.02 3.63
CA ILE A 27 6.79 0.35 2.23
C ILE A 27 8.20 -0.10 1.87
N ALA A 28 9.18 0.16 2.73
CA ALA A 28 10.56 -0.23 2.48
C ALA A 28 10.71 -1.73 2.37
N ILE A 29 10.05 -2.48 3.25
CA ILE A 29 10.07 -3.94 3.20
C ILE A 29 9.42 -4.42 1.90
N GLY A 30 8.30 -3.83 1.52
CA GLY A 30 7.62 -4.18 0.29
C GLY A 30 8.48 -3.94 -0.94
N VAL A 31 9.17 -2.81 -0.98
CA VAL A 31 10.08 -2.49 -2.09
C VAL A 31 11.23 -3.50 -2.13
N LEU A 32 11.80 -3.82 -0.98
CA LEU A 32 12.91 -4.78 -0.91
C LEU A 32 12.47 -6.15 -1.41
N ILE A 33 11.33 -6.63 -0.94
CA ILE A 33 10.79 -7.91 -1.39
C ILE A 33 10.52 -7.88 -2.88
N ALA A 34 9.93 -6.80 -3.38
CA ALA A 34 9.62 -6.66 -4.80
C ALA A 34 10.90 -6.68 -5.66
N VAL A 35 11.94 -6.00 -5.20
CA VAL A 35 13.21 -5.98 -5.90
C VAL A 35 13.83 -7.39 -5.97
N LEU A 36 13.79 -8.09 -4.84
CA LEU A 36 14.33 -9.46 -4.80
C LEU A 36 13.54 -10.39 -5.72
N LEU A 37 12.22 -10.26 -5.73
CA LEU A 37 11.38 -11.06 -6.61
C LEU A 37 11.62 -10.69 -8.08
N LEU A 38 11.84 -9.42 -8.35
CA LEU A 38 12.11 -8.95 -9.70
C LEU A 38 13.43 -9.51 -10.20
N ILE A 39 14.45 -9.48 -9.36
CA ILE A 39 15.77 -10.05 -9.71
C ILE A 39 15.61 -11.53 -10.01
N ARG A 40 14.84 -12.23 -9.20
CA ARG A 40 14.56 -13.65 -9.44
C ARG A 40 13.84 -13.87 -10.76
N ALA A 41 12.85 -13.04 -11.04
CA ALA A 41 12.09 -13.14 -12.27
C ALA A 41 12.97 -12.92 -13.49
N LEU A 42 13.92 -11.98 -13.40
CA LEU A 42 14.84 -11.71 -14.49
C LEU A 42 15.86 -12.83 -14.65
N ALA A 43 16.27 -13.44 -13.53
CA ALA A 43 17.23 -14.54 -13.57
C ALA A 43 16.60 -15.84 -14.08
N HIS A 44 15.31 -16.01 -13.83
CA HIS A 44 14.59 -17.21 -14.25
C HIS A 44 13.32 -16.81 -14.99
N PRO A 45 13.44 -16.39 -16.28
CA PRO A 45 12.31 -15.85 -17.00
C PRO A 45 11.31 -16.88 -17.49
N THR A 46 11.28 -18.04 -16.92
CA THR A 46 10.41 -19.12 -17.37
C THR A 46 9.03 -19.11 -16.74
N SER A 47 8.81 -18.26 -15.76
CA SER A 47 7.57 -18.25 -15.02
C SER A 47 6.65 -17.16 -15.57
N PRO A 48 5.57 -17.51 -16.29
CA PRO A 48 4.62 -16.49 -16.74
C PRO A 48 3.92 -15.90 -15.53
N GLY A 49 3.73 -14.60 -15.55
CA GLY A 49 3.07 -13.92 -14.47
C GLY A 49 3.98 -13.55 -13.30
N ALA A 50 5.30 -13.77 -13.44
CA ALA A 50 6.24 -13.40 -12.39
C ALA A 50 6.22 -11.90 -12.14
N PHE A 51 6.18 -11.10 -13.19
CA PHE A 51 6.12 -9.65 -13.04
C PHE A 51 4.79 -9.20 -12.42
N THR A 52 3.70 -9.86 -12.77
CA THR A 52 2.41 -9.55 -12.17
C THR A 52 2.43 -9.83 -10.68
N ARG A 53 3.07 -10.94 -10.29
CA ARG A 53 3.19 -11.28 -8.88
C ARG A 53 4.02 -10.23 -8.13
N VAL A 54 5.12 -9.76 -8.72
CA VAL A 54 5.93 -8.69 -8.13
C VAL A 54 5.10 -7.45 -7.91
N ARG A 55 4.31 -7.05 -8.90
CA ARG A 55 3.46 -5.88 -8.80
C ARG A 55 2.37 -6.04 -7.74
N LEU A 56 1.81 -7.24 -7.61
CA LEU A 56 0.81 -7.51 -6.58
C LEU A 56 1.41 -7.40 -5.18
N VAL A 57 2.58 -7.97 -4.98
CA VAL A 57 3.26 -7.91 -3.69
C VAL A 57 3.57 -6.46 -3.34
N LEU A 58 4.21 -5.75 -4.27
CA LEU A 58 4.55 -4.35 -4.03
C LEU A 58 3.32 -3.50 -3.77
N GLY A 59 2.27 -3.69 -4.58
CA GLY A 59 1.03 -2.95 -4.42
C GLY A 59 0.39 -3.17 -3.07
N SER A 60 0.40 -4.40 -2.57
CA SER A 60 -0.17 -4.72 -1.26
C SER A 60 0.56 -3.98 -0.15
N TYR A 61 1.88 -3.97 -0.18
CA TYR A 61 2.68 -3.27 0.82
C TYR A 61 2.50 -1.76 0.72
N LEU A 62 2.42 -1.23 -0.51
CA LEU A 62 2.22 0.19 -0.71
C LEU A 62 0.86 0.65 -0.18
N VAL A 63 -0.19 -0.11 -0.46
CA VAL A 63 -1.54 0.23 0.04
C VAL A 63 -1.54 0.25 1.56
N LEU A 64 -0.98 -0.78 2.18
CA LEU A 64 -0.94 -0.86 3.64
C LEU A 64 -0.13 0.29 4.23
N GLY A 65 1.04 0.57 3.67
CA GLY A 65 1.88 1.67 4.14
C GLY A 65 1.19 3.03 4.00
N LEU A 66 0.51 3.24 2.89
CA LEU A 66 -0.24 4.47 2.66
C LEU A 66 -1.39 4.61 3.64
N GLU A 67 -2.05 3.51 4.00
CA GLU A 67 -3.11 3.53 5.00
C GLU A 67 -2.59 3.97 6.36
N PHE A 68 -1.42 3.49 6.76
CA PHE A 68 -0.79 3.94 8.00
C PHE A 68 -0.47 5.44 7.94
N GLN A 69 0.05 5.91 6.82
CA GLN A 69 0.35 7.32 6.66
C GLN A 69 -0.91 8.18 6.68
N LEU A 70 -1.99 7.69 6.08
CA LEU A 70 -3.26 8.39 6.11
C LEU A 70 -3.80 8.48 7.54
N ALA A 71 -3.68 7.41 8.31
CA ALA A 71 -4.08 7.42 9.71
C ALA A 71 -3.32 8.48 10.51
N ALA A 72 -2.01 8.59 10.25
CA ALA A 72 -1.19 9.62 10.90
C ALA A 72 -1.67 11.03 10.52
N ASP A 73 -2.00 11.23 9.25
CA ASP A 73 -2.49 12.51 8.78
C ASP A 73 -3.81 12.89 9.45
N VAL A 74 -4.70 11.92 9.64
CA VAL A 74 -5.97 12.13 10.33
C VAL A 74 -5.72 12.54 11.78
N LEU A 75 -4.79 11.89 12.45
CA LEU A 75 -4.46 12.25 13.83
C LEU A 75 -3.89 13.66 13.94
N LYS A 76 -3.01 14.02 13.01
CA LYS A 76 -2.45 15.37 12.99
C LYS A 76 -3.56 16.41 12.83
N THR A 77 -4.49 16.16 11.94
CA THR A 77 -5.60 17.06 11.66
C THR A 77 -6.50 17.21 12.88
N ALA A 78 -6.70 16.11 13.61
CA ALA A 78 -7.58 16.13 14.78
C ALA A 78 -7.02 17.01 15.91
N VAL A 79 -5.68 17.07 16.02
CA VAL A 79 -5.04 17.76 17.15
C VAL A 79 -4.75 19.23 16.84
N ALA A 80 -4.35 19.55 15.64
CA ALA A 80 -3.94 20.91 15.28
C ALA A 80 -4.59 21.34 13.99
N PRO A 81 -5.89 21.57 13.98
CA PRO A 81 -6.58 21.96 12.76
C PRO A 81 -6.26 23.40 12.40
N SER A 82 -5.64 23.61 11.25
CA SER A 82 -5.52 24.91 10.65
C SER A 82 -6.01 24.79 9.22
N PHE A 83 -6.57 25.87 8.67
CA PHE A 83 -7.12 25.80 7.31
C PHE A 83 -6.07 25.44 6.29
N THR A 84 -4.87 26.00 6.45
CA THR A 84 -3.79 25.70 5.53
C THR A 84 -3.36 24.22 5.63
N GLU A 85 -3.17 23.74 6.85
CA GLU A 85 -2.80 22.34 7.06
C GLU A 85 -3.90 21.40 6.62
N ILE A 86 -5.15 21.74 6.94
CA ILE A 86 -6.28 20.91 6.52
C ILE A 86 -6.35 20.86 5.00
N GLY A 87 -6.14 21.98 4.32
CA GLY A 87 -6.11 22.01 2.87
C GLY A 87 -5.00 21.16 2.29
N GLN A 88 -3.81 21.27 2.87
CA GLN A 88 -2.67 20.45 2.42
C GLN A 88 -2.91 18.97 2.67
N LEU A 89 -3.40 18.64 3.85
CA LEU A 89 -3.69 17.24 4.18
C LEU A 89 -4.81 16.69 3.31
N ALA A 90 -5.82 17.50 3.02
CA ALA A 90 -6.91 17.08 2.15
C ALA A 90 -6.41 16.79 0.75
N ALA A 91 -5.53 17.64 0.22
CA ALA A 91 -4.93 17.42 -1.10
C ALA A 91 -4.09 16.15 -1.12
N ILE A 92 -3.24 15.99 -0.11
CA ILE A 92 -2.39 14.80 0.00
C ILE A 92 -3.25 13.55 0.18
N ALA A 93 -4.25 13.63 1.04
CA ALA A 93 -5.14 12.50 1.28
C ALA A 93 -5.93 12.13 0.03
N ALA A 94 -6.36 13.12 -0.73
CA ALA A 94 -7.05 12.88 -2.00
C ALA A 94 -6.14 12.14 -2.97
N ILE A 95 -4.91 12.59 -3.09
CA ILE A 95 -3.93 11.93 -3.97
C ILE A 95 -3.67 10.51 -3.50
N ARG A 96 -3.44 10.32 -2.19
CA ARG A 96 -3.20 8.98 -1.65
C ARG A 96 -4.41 8.08 -1.84
N THR A 97 -5.61 8.60 -1.64
CA THR A 97 -6.84 7.84 -1.83
C THR A 97 -7.01 7.41 -3.27
N LEU A 98 -6.73 8.33 -4.21
CA LEU A 98 -6.76 8.00 -5.63
C LEU A 98 -5.73 6.93 -5.96
N LEU A 99 -4.51 7.07 -5.45
CA LEU A 99 -3.46 6.08 -5.66
C LEU A 99 -3.86 4.73 -5.08
N ASN A 100 -4.41 4.72 -3.87
CA ASN A 100 -4.90 3.48 -3.26
C ASN A 100 -6.00 2.85 -4.09
N TYR A 101 -6.93 3.66 -4.58
CA TYR A 101 -8.00 3.18 -5.43
C TYR A 101 -7.45 2.55 -6.69
N PHE A 102 -6.55 3.25 -7.38
CA PHE A 102 -5.96 2.74 -8.61
C PHE A 102 -5.12 1.49 -8.35
N LEU A 103 -4.32 1.49 -7.27
CA LEU A 103 -3.51 0.32 -6.93
C LEU A 103 -4.38 -0.87 -6.58
N THR A 104 -5.43 -0.65 -5.81
CA THR A 104 -6.35 -1.72 -5.44
C THR A 104 -7.06 -2.26 -6.66
N LYS A 105 -7.48 -1.37 -7.56
CA LYS A 105 -8.14 -1.76 -8.79
C LYS A 105 -7.17 -2.54 -9.69
N GLU A 106 -5.93 -2.06 -9.82
CA GLU A 106 -4.92 -2.77 -10.60
C GLU A 106 -4.64 -4.15 -10.03
N MET A 107 -4.51 -4.24 -8.71
CA MET A 107 -4.28 -5.52 -8.06
C MET A 107 -5.44 -6.46 -8.30
N ALA A 108 -6.66 -5.97 -8.20
CA ALA A 108 -7.84 -6.78 -8.45
C ALA A 108 -7.87 -7.26 -9.90
N ASN A 109 -7.55 -6.36 -10.84
CA ASN A 109 -7.51 -6.73 -12.25
C ASN A 109 -6.41 -7.74 -12.54
N GLU A 110 -5.23 -7.52 -11.98
CA GLU A 110 -4.12 -8.45 -12.18
C GLU A 110 -4.38 -9.80 -11.54
N LYS A 111 -5.01 -9.79 -10.38
CA LYS A 111 -5.39 -11.01 -9.71
C LYS A 111 -6.41 -11.77 -10.54
N ALA A 112 -7.39 -11.04 -11.08
CA ALA A 112 -8.38 -11.62 -11.97
C ALA A 112 -7.75 -12.20 -13.22
N GLU A 113 -6.75 -11.50 -13.78
CA GLU A 113 -6.02 -11.99 -14.94
C GLU A 113 -5.25 -13.27 -14.61
N LEU A 114 -4.63 -13.34 -13.44
CA LEU A 114 -3.94 -14.53 -13.01
C LEU A 114 -4.89 -15.69 -12.83
N GLU A 115 -6.04 -15.43 -12.22
CA GLU A 115 -7.06 -16.45 -12.03
C GLU A 115 -7.63 -16.89 -13.38
N ALA A 116 -7.89 -15.94 -14.26
CA ALA A 116 -8.38 -16.25 -15.60
C ALA A 116 -7.35 -17.05 -16.41
N ALA A 117 -6.08 -16.69 -16.26
CA ALA A 117 -5.02 -17.45 -16.93
C ALA A 117 -4.95 -18.87 -16.42
N GLY A 118 -5.13 -19.03 -15.11
CA GLY A 118 -5.15 -20.36 -14.50
C GLY A 118 -6.35 -21.17 -14.97
N GLU A 119 -7.49 -20.54 -15.12
CA GLU A 119 -8.70 -21.20 -15.60
C GLU A 119 -8.63 -21.45 -17.10
N ALA A 120 -8.04 -20.51 -17.84
CA ALA A 120 -7.92 -20.63 -19.26
C ALA A 120 -6.90 -21.67 -19.68
N MET A 121 -5.99 -22.02 -18.80
CA MET A 121 -5.13 -23.13 -19.07
C MET A 121 -6.03 -24.33 -19.31
N PRO A 122 -5.87 -24.98 -20.43
CA PRO A 122 -6.77 -26.08 -20.71
C PRO A 122 -6.73 -27.01 -19.52
N PRO A 123 -7.89 -27.28 -18.98
CA PRO A 123 -7.93 -28.23 -17.95
C PRO A 123 -7.28 -29.48 -18.49
N LEU A 124 -6.56 -30.12 -17.66
CA LEU A 124 -6.03 -31.39 -18.02
C LEU A 124 -7.11 -32.13 -18.76
N PRO A 125 -6.76 -32.73 -19.87
CA PRO A 125 -7.74 -33.42 -20.65
C PRO A 125 -8.53 -34.28 -19.72
N SER A 126 -9.79 -33.97 -19.70
CA SER A 126 -10.70 -34.75 -18.94
C SER A 126 -10.62 -36.14 -19.47
N PRO A 127 -10.35 -37.06 -18.64
CA PRO A 127 -10.36 -38.42 -19.13
C PRO A 127 -11.73 -38.72 -19.55
N ARG A 128 -12.35 -38.45 -20.06
CA ARG A 128 -13.52 -38.60 -20.34
C ARG A 128 -13.92 -38.94 -21.13
N HIS A 129 -14.08 -38.99 -21.07
CA HIS A 129 -14.62 -39.24 -21.57
C HIS A 129 -14.92 -39.57 -22.04
#